data_fbe92d7ba99bb952174b519f637117b6
#
_entry.id   fbe92d7ba99bb952174b519f637117b6
#
_cell.length_a   1.000
_cell.length_b   1.000
_cell.length_c   1.000
_cell.angle_alpha   90.00
_cell.angle_beta   90.00
_cell.angle_gamma   90.00
#
_symmetry.space_group_name_H-M   'P 1'
#
loop_
_entity.id
_entity.type
_entity.pdbx_description
1 polymer ?
#
loop_
_entity_poly.entity_id
_entity_poly.type
_entity_poly.pdbx_seq_one_letter_code
_entity_poly.pdbx_strand_id
1 'polypeptide(L)'
;MKDIPFNTMLKTLPNGRPILGQNQLTDLLLRLFPQSRVMDAVQRYRIGFNAFNTGHLGDALIFWQIDEEKRIANAKRIHYRADGHRDKIVPPIVMYPDNPQCLFGQHLLAEAHPDQPIAIVESEKSALIMSLVKPEFLWMACGSLNNFNETFLKPLCGRLIIGFPDVDIKRDKQSGVSVSCAMWRKTAKQLRLRGWRIIVDNALEDTVNSAQRMDKIDIADVALERAFNEHVERLKRQ
;
A
#
# COMPACT_ATOMS: atom_id res chain seq x y z
N MET A 1 -24.01 -7.71 3.49
CA MET A 1 -22.58 -8.08 3.41
C MET A 1 -22.53 -9.60 3.38
N LYS A 2 -21.92 -10.20 2.36
CA LYS A 2 -21.68 -11.66 2.35
C LYS A 2 -20.50 -11.95 3.29
N ASP A 3 -20.67 -12.95 4.17
CA ASP A 3 -19.56 -13.41 5.01
C ASP A 3 -18.52 -14.09 4.12
N ILE A 4 -17.25 -13.66 4.25
CA ILE A 4 -16.12 -14.25 3.53
C ILE A 4 -15.43 -15.19 4.51
N PRO A 5 -15.48 -16.51 4.32
CA PRO A 5 -14.89 -17.45 5.25
C PRO A 5 -13.38 -17.25 5.37
N PHE A 6 -12.87 -17.25 6.58
CA PHE A 6 -11.43 -17.09 6.88
C PHE A 6 -10.54 -18.09 6.13
N ASN A 7 -11.02 -19.32 5.94
CA ASN A 7 -10.34 -20.33 5.13
C ASN A 7 -10.13 -19.94 3.68
N THR A 8 -10.92 -19.03 3.12
CA THR A 8 -10.73 -18.52 1.75
C THR A 8 -9.42 -17.74 1.66
N MET A 9 -9.14 -16.90 2.64
CA MET A 9 -7.86 -16.19 2.73
C MET A 9 -6.70 -17.17 3.01
N LEU A 10 -6.85 -18.06 3.99
CA LEU A 10 -5.77 -18.98 4.37
C LEU A 10 -5.24 -19.82 3.22
N LYS A 11 -6.10 -20.22 2.28
CA LYS A 11 -5.71 -20.99 1.08
C LYS A 11 -4.80 -20.21 0.14
N THR A 12 -4.80 -18.89 0.19
CA THR A 12 -3.98 -18.01 -0.66
C THR A 12 -2.66 -17.63 -0.01
N LEU A 13 -2.51 -17.77 1.30
CA LEU A 13 -1.28 -17.42 2.02
C LEU A 13 -0.15 -18.41 1.68
N PRO A 14 1.12 -17.97 1.79
CA PRO A 14 2.27 -18.82 1.50
C PRO A 14 2.33 -20.10 2.36
N ASN A 15 1.87 -20.03 3.61
CA ASN A 15 1.82 -21.18 4.54
C ASN A 15 3.15 -21.96 4.62
N GLY A 16 4.27 -21.22 4.72
CA GLY A 16 5.62 -21.80 4.75
C GLY A 16 6.21 -22.16 3.37
N ARG A 17 5.48 -21.98 2.28
CA ARG A 17 6.02 -22.16 0.92
C ARG A 17 6.96 -20.99 0.56
N PRO A 18 8.02 -21.24 -0.19
CA PRO A 18 8.85 -20.17 -0.73
C PRO A 18 8.00 -19.23 -1.59
N ILE A 19 8.19 -17.90 -1.43
CA ILE A 19 7.51 -16.90 -2.26
C ILE A 19 8.37 -16.48 -3.47
N LEU A 20 9.64 -16.85 -3.48
CA LEU A 20 10.56 -16.61 -4.61
C LEU A 20 10.07 -17.34 -5.86
N GLY A 21 10.03 -16.63 -6.99
CA GLY A 21 9.56 -17.16 -8.27
C GLY A 21 8.04 -17.21 -8.43
N GLN A 22 7.26 -16.82 -7.39
CA GLN A 22 5.81 -16.82 -7.49
C GLN A 22 5.23 -15.52 -8.06
N ASN A 23 5.85 -14.38 -7.73
CA ASN A 23 5.36 -13.08 -8.19
C ASN A 23 6.51 -12.09 -8.37
N GLN A 24 6.47 -11.32 -9.45
CA GLN A 24 7.54 -10.39 -9.84
C GLN A 24 7.78 -9.29 -8.78
N LEU A 25 6.74 -8.80 -8.10
CA LEU A 25 6.93 -7.81 -7.03
C LEU A 25 7.63 -8.43 -5.82
N THR A 26 7.22 -9.61 -5.36
CA THR A 26 7.89 -10.28 -4.23
C THR A 26 9.33 -10.65 -4.57
N ASP A 27 9.62 -11.03 -5.81
CA ASP A 27 10.97 -11.31 -6.29
C ASP A 27 11.84 -10.04 -6.28
N LEU A 28 11.27 -8.90 -6.67
CA LEU A 28 11.94 -7.60 -6.56
C LEU A 28 12.27 -7.28 -5.10
N LEU A 29 11.30 -7.44 -4.19
CA LEU A 29 11.50 -7.15 -2.77
C LEU A 29 12.56 -8.06 -2.15
N LEU A 30 12.59 -9.35 -2.50
CA LEU A 30 13.60 -10.31 -2.03
C LEU A 30 15.02 -10.00 -2.54
N ARG A 31 15.15 -9.30 -3.67
CA ARG A 31 16.44 -8.80 -4.16
C ARG A 31 16.93 -7.57 -3.40
N LEU A 32 16.01 -6.71 -2.95
CA LEU A 32 16.34 -5.41 -2.37
C LEU A 32 16.42 -5.44 -0.84
N PHE A 33 15.66 -6.32 -0.18
CA PHE A 33 15.54 -6.37 1.27
C PHE A 33 15.87 -7.77 1.82
N PRO A 34 16.30 -7.87 3.08
CA PRO A 34 16.52 -9.16 3.74
C PRO A 34 15.27 -10.05 3.68
N GLN A 35 15.45 -11.32 3.33
CA GLN A 35 14.36 -12.29 3.15
C GLN A 35 13.44 -12.37 4.37
N SER A 36 14.00 -12.40 5.59
CA SER A 36 13.21 -12.44 6.83
C SER A 36 12.24 -11.27 6.91
N ARG A 37 12.69 -10.05 6.62
CA ARG A 37 11.85 -8.85 6.64
C ARG A 37 10.73 -8.91 5.62
N VAL A 38 11.02 -9.38 4.40
CA VAL A 38 10.00 -9.53 3.34
C VAL A 38 8.96 -10.57 3.75
N MET A 39 9.41 -11.73 4.27
CA MET A 39 8.51 -12.78 4.75
C MET A 39 7.61 -12.30 5.90
N ASP A 40 8.19 -11.59 6.88
CA ASP A 40 7.45 -11.01 8.00
C ASP A 40 6.38 -10.02 7.50
N ALA A 41 6.73 -9.15 6.56
CA ALA A 41 5.77 -8.20 5.98
C ALA A 41 4.66 -8.91 5.22
N VAL A 42 4.97 -9.89 4.37
CA VAL A 42 4.00 -10.71 3.63
C VAL A 42 3.04 -11.41 4.59
N GLN A 43 3.56 -12.00 5.66
CA GLN A 43 2.75 -12.69 6.66
C GLN A 43 1.90 -11.71 7.48
N ARG A 44 2.48 -10.62 7.95
CA ARG A 44 1.82 -9.60 8.77
C ARG A 44 0.66 -8.96 8.03
N TYR A 45 0.86 -8.58 6.76
CA TYR A 45 -0.16 -7.97 5.92
C TYR A 45 -1.10 -8.97 5.26
N ARG A 46 -0.96 -10.28 5.53
CA ARG A 46 -1.79 -11.34 4.97
C ARG A 46 -1.81 -11.31 3.43
N ILE A 47 -0.63 -11.14 2.81
CA ILE A 47 -0.53 -11.14 1.34
C ILE A 47 -0.80 -12.54 0.82
N GLY A 48 -1.82 -12.66 -0.02
CA GLY A 48 -2.16 -13.90 -0.71
C GLY A 48 -1.53 -13.97 -2.10
N PHE A 49 -1.43 -15.18 -2.62
CA PHE A 49 -0.98 -15.48 -3.98
C PHE A 49 -2.10 -16.18 -4.73
N ASN A 50 -2.28 -15.83 -5.99
CA ASN A 50 -3.22 -16.51 -6.86
C ASN A 50 -2.56 -17.81 -7.36
N ALA A 51 -3.04 -18.95 -6.88
CA ALA A 51 -2.51 -20.27 -7.29
C ALA A 51 -2.84 -20.63 -8.76
N PHE A 52 -3.63 -19.83 -9.46
CA PHE A 52 -3.94 -20.03 -10.88
C PHE A 52 -2.95 -19.24 -11.71
N ASN A 53 -1.96 -19.95 -12.24
CA ASN A 53 -0.98 -19.40 -13.17
C ASN A 53 -1.69 -18.94 -14.46
N THR A 54 -1.71 -17.64 -14.70
CA THR A 54 -2.23 -17.04 -15.93
C THR A 54 -1.12 -16.85 -16.98
N GLY A 55 -0.21 -17.82 -17.12
CA GLY A 55 0.85 -17.80 -18.13
C GLY A 55 1.99 -16.86 -17.78
N HIS A 56 2.46 -16.06 -18.75
CA HIS A 56 3.69 -15.25 -18.68
C HIS A 56 3.71 -14.10 -17.65
N LEU A 57 2.59 -13.80 -16.99
CA LEU A 57 2.52 -12.73 -15.98
C LEU A 57 2.82 -13.21 -14.55
N GLY A 58 2.99 -14.53 -14.35
CA GLY A 58 3.12 -15.10 -13.01
C GLY A 58 1.84 -14.97 -12.18
N ASP A 59 1.94 -15.25 -10.89
CA ASP A 59 0.81 -15.17 -9.99
C ASP A 59 0.49 -13.70 -9.61
N ALA A 60 -0.80 -13.39 -9.50
CA ALA A 60 -1.23 -12.13 -8.93
C ALA A 60 -1.07 -12.13 -7.41
N LEU A 61 -0.80 -10.97 -6.83
CA LEU A 61 -0.93 -10.78 -5.39
C LEU A 61 -2.38 -10.49 -5.02
N ILE A 62 -2.78 -11.03 -3.87
CA ILE A 62 -4.09 -10.76 -3.26
C ILE A 62 -3.86 -9.94 -2.00
N PHE A 63 -4.38 -8.72 -2.00
CA PHE A 63 -4.36 -7.80 -0.87
C PHE A 63 -5.68 -7.91 -0.12
N TRP A 64 -5.68 -8.64 0.98
CA TRP A 64 -6.85 -8.84 1.81
C TRP A 64 -7.15 -7.60 2.64
N GLN A 65 -8.37 -7.11 2.57
CA GLN A 65 -8.88 -6.03 3.41
C GLN A 65 -9.60 -6.66 4.60
N ILE A 66 -8.99 -6.53 5.77
CA ILE A 66 -9.43 -7.14 7.02
C ILE A 66 -9.62 -5.99 8.01
N ASP A 67 -10.80 -5.92 8.63
CA ASP A 67 -11.14 -4.86 9.58
C ASP A 67 -10.47 -5.06 10.96
N GLU A 68 -10.70 -4.12 11.87
CA GLU A 68 -10.13 -4.15 13.22
C GLU A 68 -10.66 -5.30 14.09
N GLU A 69 -11.83 -5.84 13.78
CA GLU A 69 -12.40 -7.04 14.42
C GLU A 69 -11.93 -8.34 13.74
N LYS A 70 -10.98 -8.25 12.82
CA LYS A 70 -10.39 -9.38 12.07
C LYS A 70 -11.37 -10.08 11.12
N ARG A 71 -12.46 -9.42 10.71
CA ARG A 71 -13.38 -9.92 9.67
C ARG A 71 -12.84 -9.54 8.30
N ILE A 72 -12.96 -10.45 7.34
CA ILE A 72 -12.57 -10.17 5.96
C ILE A 72 -13.67 -9.32 5.30
N ALA A 73 -13.38 -8.07 5.02
CA ALA A 73 -14.29 -7.16 4.33
C ALA A 73 -14.25 -7.39 2.81
N ASN A 74 -13.05 -7.40 2.22
CA ASN A 74 -12.87 -7.52 0.78
C ASN A 74 -11.45 -8.02 0.46
N ALA A 75 -11.12 -8.10 -0.83
CA ALA A 75 -9.76 -8.32 -1.32
C ALA A 75 -9.58 -7.69 -2.71
N LYS A 76 -8.35 -7.30 -3.04
CA LYS A 76 -7.94 -6.92 -4.39
C LYS A 76 -6.90 -7.86 -4.94
N ARG A 77 -7.08 -8.29 -6.18
CA ARG A 77 -6.11 -9.07 -6.93
C ARG A 77 -5.41 -8.19 -7.95
N ILE A 78 -4.08 -8.13 -7.91
CA ILE A 78 -3.29 -7.20 -8.72
C ILE A 78 -2.06 -7.93 -9.28
N HIS A 79 -1.78 -7.74 -10.56
CA HIS A 79 -0.55 -8.18 -11.21
C HIS A 79 0.50 -7.07 -11.24
N TYR A 80 1.75 -7.44 -11.01
CA TYR A 80 2.89 -6.53 -11.04
C TYR A 80 3.93 -7.00 -12.05
N ARG A 81 4.68 -6.06 -12.59
CA ARG A 81 5.84 -6.29 -13.45
C ARG A 81 7.12 -6.37 -12.60
N ALA A 82 8.20 -6.82 -13.21
CA ALA A 82 9.50 -6.98 -12.54
C ALA A 82 10.13 -5.67 -12.02
N ASP A 83 9.67 -4.53 -12.53
CA ASP A 83 10.05 -3.19 -12.09
C ASP A 83 9.24 -2.70 -10.86
N GLY A 84 8.31 -3.52 -10.36
CA GLY A 84 7.44 -3.19 -9.23
C GLY A 84 6.22 -2.34 -9.59
N HIS A 85 6.07 -1.94 -10.85
CA HIS A 85 4.86 -1.25 -11.29
C HIS A 85 3.74 -2.24 -11.59
N ARG A 86 2.51 -1.76 -11.37
CA ARG A 86 1.31 -2.53 -11.71
C ARG A 86 1.27 -2.80 -13.21
N ASP A 87 0.91 -4.02 -13.60
CA ASP A 87 0.61 -4.32 -14.98
C ASP A 87 -0.59 -3.49 -15.45
N LYS A 88 -0.44 -2.84 -16.62
CA LYS A 88 -1.50 -1.97 -17.20
C LYS A 88 -2.45 -2.75 -18.10
N ILE A 89 -2.07 -3.95 -18.53
CA ILE A 89 -2.87 -4.80 -19.42
C ILE A 89 -3.94 -5.54 -18.63
N VAL A 90 -3.56 -6.03 -17.43
CA VAL A 90 -4.50 -6.74 -16.54
C VAL A 90 -4.97 -5.78 -15.45
N PRO A 91 -6.23 -5.34 -15.49
CA PRO A 91 -6.75 -4.42 -14.48
C PRO A 91 -6.84 -5.10 -13.11
N PRO A 92 -6.72 -4.32 -12.03
CA PRO A 92 -7.00 -4.82 -10.68
C PRO A 92 -8.44 -5.32 -10.57
N ILE A 93 -8.63 -6.40 -9.82
CA ILE A 93 -9.94 -6.99 -9.59
C ILE A 93 -10.30 -6.84 -8.10
N VAL A 94 -11.40 -6.16 -7.81
CA VAL A 94 -12.07 -6.24 -6.51
C VAL A 94 -12.80 -7.57 -6.45
N MET A 95 -12.39 -8.45 -5.54
CA MET A 95 -12.84 -9.85 -5.55
C MET A 95 -14.29 -10.01 -5.05
N TYR A 96 -14.76 -9.09 -4.23
CA TYR A 96 -16.10 -9.10 -3.64
C TYR A 96 -16.78 -7.74 -3.86
N PRO A 97 -17.25 -7.43 -5.09
CA PRO A 97 -17.72 -6.08 -5.45
C PRO A 97 -18.95 -5.62 -4.65
N ASP A 98 -19.77 -6.56 -4.16
CA ASP A 98 -20.96 -6.26 -3.35
C ASP A 98 -20.64 -6.03 -1.85
N ASN A 99 -19.41 -6.30 -1.42
CA ASN A 99 -18.99 -6.12 -0.04
C ASN A 99 -18.34 -4.73 0.17
N PRO A 100 -18.48 -4.13 1.37
CA PRO A 100 -17.77 -2.91 1.70
C PRO A 100 -16.25 -3.15 1.65
N GLN A 101 -15.51 -2.09 1.40
CA GLN A 101 -14.07 -2.08 1.53
C GLN A 101 -13.67 -1.43 2.85
N CYS A 102 -12.49 -1.80 3.37
CA CYS A 102 -11.82 -1.13 4.47
C CYS A 102 -10.36 -0.84 4.12
N LEU A 103 -9.62 -0.18 5.01
CA LEU A 103 -8.20 0.07 4.78
C LEU A 103 -7.44 -1.26 4.71
N PHE A 104 -6.57 -1.39 3.72
CA PHE A 104 -5.59 -2.47 3.72
C PHE A 104 -4.62 -2.27 4.90
N GLY A 105 -4.39 -3.32 5.69
CA GLY A 105 -3.59 -3.26 6.92
C GLY A 105 -4.38 -2.82 8.17
N GLN A 106 -5.70 -2.56 8.10
CA GLN A 106 -6.51 -2.11 9.24
C GLN A 106 -6.51 -3.09 10.42
N HIS A 107 -6.48 -4.40 10.16
CA HIS A 107 -6.38 -5.45 11.20
C HIS A 107 -5.15 -5.32 12.10
N LEU A 108 -4.12 -4.60 11.66
CA LEU A 108 -2.90 -4.38 12.44
C LEU A 108 -3.08 -3.33 13.55
N LEU A 109 -4.19 -2.59 13.56
CA LEU A 109 -4.51 -1.63 14.61
C LEU A 109 -4.54 -2.27 16.00
N ALA A 110 -5.05 -3.50 16.09
CA ALA A 110 -5.15 -4.21 17.37
C ALA A 110 -3.78 -4.57 18.00
N GLU A 111 -2.74 -4.60 17.17
CA GLU A 111 -1.38 -4.98 17.58
C GLU A 111 -0.44 -3.75 17.69
N ALA A 112 -0.89 -2.59 17.17
CA ALA A 112 -0.08 -1.38 17.11
C ALA A 112 -0.08 -0.63 18.45
N HIS A 113 1.11 -0.14 18.84
CA HIS A 113 1.21 0.74 20.01
C HIS A 113 0.30 1.97 19.83
N PRO A 114 -0.41 2.45 20.88
CA PRO A 114 -1.31 3.60 20.78
C PRO A 114 -0.67 4.87 20.20
N ASP A 115 0.60 5.11 20.49
CA ASP A 115 1.34 6.29 20.00
C ASP A 115 2.02 6.08 18.65
N GLN A 116 2.02 4.87 18.08
CA GLN A 116 2.61 4.62 16.77
C GLN A 116 1.84 5.41 15.70
N PRO A 117 2.49 6.32 14.94
CA PRO A 117 1.82 7.07 13.89
C PRO A 117 1.30 6.13 12.79
N ILE A 118 0.13 6.45 12.25
CA ILE A 118 -0.45 5.72 11.13
C ILE A 118 -0.17 6.49 9.85
N ALA A 119 0.50 5.83 8.92
CA ALA A 119 0.79 6.37 7.59
C ALA A 119 -0.19 5.79 6.56
N ILE A 120 -0.86 6.67 5.81
CA ILE A 120 -1.83 6.29 4.77
C ILE A 120 -1.26 6.61 3.41
N VAL A 121 -1.27 5.62 2.52
CA VAL A 121 -0.94 5.74 1.09
C VAL A 121 -2.15 5.35 0.23
N GLU A 122 -2.08 5.63 -1.08
CA GLU A 122 -3.16 5.23 -1.99
C GLU A 122 -3.14 3.72 -2.26
N SER A 123 -1.99 3.13 -2.58
CA SER A 123 -1.89 1.76 -3.04
C SER A 123 -1.44 0.78 -1.96
N GLU A 124 -1.97 -0.46 -2.03
CA GLU A 124 -1.62 -1.56 -1.15
C GLU A 124 -0.13 -1.95 -1.29
N LYS A 125 0.41 -1.91 -2.52
CA LYS A 125 1.84 -2.10 -2.81
C LYS A 125 2.69 -1.13 -1.99
N SER A 126 2.31 0.13 -2.00
CA SER A 126 3.07 1.20 -1.33
C SER A 126 3.06 1.04 0.18
N ALA A 127 1.95 0.62 0.79
CA ALA A 127 1.89 0.30 2.21
C ALA A 127 2.83 -0.88 2.56
N LEU A 128 2.83 -1.94 1.75
CA LEU A 128 3.71 -3.10 1.95
C LEU A 128 5.19 -2.71 1.86
N ILE A 129 5.59 -1.98 0.81
CA ILE A 129 6.98 -1.54 0.60
C ILE A 129 7.43 -0.62 1.71
N MET A 130 6.61 0.38 2.05
CA MET A 130 6.96 1.35 3.08
C MET A 130 7.05 0.73 4.46
N SER A 131 6.33 -0.35 4.75
CA SER A 131 6.51 -1.11 6.00
C SER A 131 7.89 -1.76 6.12
N LEU A 132 8.56 -2.05 5.00
CA LEU A 132 9.95 -2.52 4.96
C LEU A 132 10.96 -1.38 5.13
N VAL A 133 10.64 -0.18 4.62
CA VAL A 133 11.56 0.96 4.58
C VAL A 133 11.48 1.80 5.86
N LYS A 134 10.27 2.00 6.38
CA LYS A 134 9.95 2.88 7.51
C LYS A 134 9.02 2.16 8.51
N PRO A 135 9.54 1.14 9.23
CA PRO A 135 8.75 0.31 10.14
C PRO A 135 8.25 1.04 11.39
N GLU A 136 8.76 2.24 11.68
CA GLU A 136 8.31 3.10 12.76
C GLU A 136 6.86 3.58 12.60
N PHE A 137 6.33 3.57 11.37
CA PHE A 137 4.93 3.85 11.08
C PHE A 137 4.11 2.57 10.95
N LEU A 138 2.83 2.64 11.27
CA LEU A 138 1.87 1.64 10.84
C LEU A 138 1.32 2.04 9.47
N TRP A 139 1.79 1.36 8.42
CA TRP A 139 1.39 1.67 7.05
C TRP A 139 0.08 1.00 6.67
N MET A 140 -0.83 1.80 6.09
CA MET A 140 -2.12 1.33 5.58
C MET A 140 -2.38 1.94 4.20
N ALA A 141 -3.24 1.29 3.41
CA ALA A 141 -3.67 1.85 2.13
C ALA A 141 -5.18 2.03 2.06
N CYS A 142 -5.60 3.16 1.48
CA CYS A 142 -7.02 3.42 1.23
C CYS A 142 -7.51 2.82 -0.11
N GLY A 143 -6.61 2.36 -0.96
CA GLY A 143 -6.93 1.63 -2.19
C GLY A 143 -7.40 2.49 -3.35
N SER A 144 -7.70 3.75 -3.16
CA SER A 144 -7.96 4.75 -4.20
C SER A 144 -7.92 6.16 -3.63
N LEU A 145 -7.69 7.14 -4.52
CA LEU A 145 -7.67 8.56 -4.16
C LEU A 145 -8.90 9.02 -3.35
N ASN A 146 -10.09 8.56 -3.74
CA ASN A 146 -11.36 8.99 -3.15
C ASN A 146 -11.64 8.35 -1.78
N ASN A 147 -10.93 7.29 -1.43
CA ASN A 147 -11.13 6.58 -0.17
C ASN A 147 -10.38 7.21 1.01
N PHE A 148 -9.57 8.25 0.78
CA PHE A 148 -9.07 9.09 1.86
C PHE A 148 -10.17 10.03 2.35
N ASN A 149 -11.13 9.49 3.08
CA ASN A 149 -12.32 10.18 3.56
C ASN A 149 -12.69 9.72 4.98
N GLU A 150 -13.62 10.43 5.62
CA GLU A 150 -14.02 10.18 7.00
C GLU A 150 -14.48 8.73 7.23
N THR A 151 -15.25 8.18 6.31
CA THR A 151 -15.80 6.80 6.45
C THR A 151 -14.69 5.76 6.53
N PHE A 152 -13.71 5.84 5.63
CA PHE A 152 -12.57 4.91 5.62
C PHE A 152 -11.63 5.14 6.80
N LEU A 153 -11.42 6.40 7.19
CA LEU A 153 -10.49 6.76 8.26
C LEU A 153 -11.11 6.62 9.66
N LYS A 154 -12.43 6.42 9.78
CA LYS A 154 -13.15 6.35 11.06
C LYS A 154 -12.52 5.42 12.11
N PRO A 155 -12.04 4.19 11.75
CA PRO A 155 -11.37 3.30 12.71
C PRO A 155 -10.08 3.88 13.32
N LEU A 156 -9.50 4.91 12.68
CA LEU A 156 -8.25 5.57 13.09
C LEU A 156 -8.48 6.80 13.98
N CYS A 157 -9.74 7.10 14.34
CA CYS A 157 -10.08 8.28 15.16
C CYS A 157 -9.30 8.26 16.48
N GLY A 158 -8.71 9.40 16.86
CA GLY A 158 -7.87 9.51 18.05
C GLY A 158 -6.38 9.20 17.81
N ARG A 159 -6.00 8.57 16.70
CA ARG A 159 -4.60 8.30 16.34
C ARG A 159 -3.99 9.46 15.55
N LEU A 160 -2.65 9.56 15.57
CA LEU A 160 -1.94 10.46 14.65
C LEU A 160 -1.92 9.83 13.25
N ILE A 161 -2.54 10.51 12.28
CA ILE A 161 -2.63 10.05 10.88
C ILE A 161 -1.79 10.96 10.00
N ILE A 162 -0.96 10.35 9.15
CA ILE A 162 -0.14 11.06 8.17
C ILE A 162 -0.46 10.51 6.79
N GLY A 163 -1.05 11.33 5.93
CA GLY A 163 -1.35 10.97 4.54
C GLY A 163 -0.18 11.26 3.63
N PHE A 164 0.20 10.31 2.78
CA PHE A 164 1.22 10.42 1.74
C PHE A 164 0.56 10.21 0.37
N PRO A 165 -0.01 11.26 -0.22
CA PRO A 165 -0.68 11.15 -1.52
C PRO A 165 0.33 10.89 -2.65
N ASP A 166 -0.13 10.19 -3.70
CA ASP A 166 0.62 10.10 -4.95
C ASP A 166 0.76 11.48 -5.60
N VAL A 167 1.81 11.66 -6.39
CA VAL A 167 2.04 12.90 -7.14
C VAL A 167 1.93 12.63 -8.63
N ASP A 168 1.06 13.34 -9.30
CA ASP A 168 0.83 13.26 -10.74
C ASP A 168 0.99 14.61 -11.45
N ILE A 169 0.89 14.61 -12.78
CA ILE A 169 1.03 15.82 -13.60
C ILE A 169 -0.15 16.78 -13.44
N LYS A 170 -1.33 16.27 -13.07
CA LYS A 170 -2.52 17.11 -12.91
C LYS A 170 -2.39 17.98 -11.68
N ARG A 171 -2.46 19.30 -11.89
CA ARG A 171 -2.35 20.31 -10.86
C ARG A 171 -3.70 20.86 -10.46
N ASP A 172 -3.89 21.05 -9.18
CA ASP A 172 -4.99 21.87 -8.66
C ASP A 172 -4.74 23.33 -8.97
N LYS A 173 -5.75 23.99 -9.56
CA LYS A 173 -5.62 25.37 -10.05
C LYS A 173 -5.40 26.42 -8.97
N GLN A 174 -5.85 26.14 -7.73
CA GLN A 174 -5.76 27.08 -6.61
C GLN A 174 -4.44 26.95 -5.85
N SER A 175 -4.05 25.73 -5.56
CA SER A 175 -2.88 25.44 -4.71
C SER A 175 -1.60 25.16 -5.48
N GLY A 176 -1.69 24.84 -6.78
CA GLY A 176 -0.55 24.49 -7.62
C GLY A 176 0.08 23.13 -7.33
N VAL A 177 -0.40 22.39 -6.31
CA VAL A 177 0.05 21.01 -6.02
C VAL A 177 -0.73 19.99 -6.86
N SER A 178 -0.33 18.71 -6.84
CA SER A 178 -1.10 17.65 -7.50
C SER A 178 -2.54 17.59 -6.99
N VAL A 179 -3.46 17.14 -7.85
CA VAL A 179 -4.89 17.04 -7.49
C VAL A 179 -5.08 16.10 -6.30
N SER A 180 -4.34 14.99 -6.23
CA SER A 180 -4.38 14.05 -5.12
C SER A 180 -3.98 14.71 -3.80
N CYS A 181 -2.89 15.45 -3.79
CA CYS A 181 -2.43 16.19 -2.62
C CYS A 181 -3.46 17.24 -2.17
N ALA A 182 -4.02 18.03 -3.11
CA ALA A 182 -5.05 19.03 -2.82
C ALA A 182 -6.30 18.40 -2.20
N MET A 183 -6.78 17.28 -2.75
CA MET A 183 -7.95 16.55 -2.22
C MET A 183 -7.72 16.04 -0.81
N TRP A 184 -6.57 15.39 -0.56
CA TRP A 184 -6.24 14.86 0.77
C TRP A 184 -6.06 15.97 1.81
N ARG A 185 -5.43 17.08 1.43
CA ARG A 185 -5.32 18.29 2.29
C ARG A 185 -6.69 18.86 2.66
N LYS A 186 -7.62 18.91 1.69
CA LYS A 186 -9.00 19.37 1.94
C LYS A 186 -9.69 18.47 2.95
N THR A 187 -9.63 17.15 2.78
CA THR A 187 -10.17 16.18 3.73
C THR A 187 -9.52 16.33 5.12
N ALA A 188 -8.19 16.38 5.19
CA ALA A 188 -7.47 16.52 6.44
C ALA A 188 -7.83 17.83 7.17
N LYS A 189 -8.01 18.95 6.44
CA LYS A 189 -8.47 20.21 7.02
C LYS A 189 -9.85 20.07 7.66
N GLN A 190 -10.79 19.43 6.97
CA GLN A 190 -12.16 19.21 7.49
C GLN A 190 -12.15 18.32 8.74
N LEU A 191 -11.36 17.24 8.74
CA LEU A 191 -11.26 16.34 9.89
C LEU A 191 -10.57 17.01 11.09
N ARG A 192 -9.53 17.83 10.87
CA ARG A 192 -8.90 18.61 11.96
C ARG A 192 -9.87 19.55 12.65
N LEU A 193 -10.80 20.20 11.92
CA LEU A 193 -11.84 21.03 12.51
C LEU A 193 -12.80 20.25 13.43
N ARG A 194 -12.82 18.91 13.31
CA ARG A 194 -13.56 17.98 14.16
C ARG A 194 -12.69 17.31 15.23
N GLY A 195 -11.48 17.82 15.46
CA GLY A 195 -10.57 17.32 16.51
C GLY A 195 -9.69 16.15 16.12
N TRP A 196 -9.61 15.77 14.82
CA TRP A 196 -8.73 14.69 14.39
C TRP A 196 -7.25 15.12 14.34
N ARG A 197 -6.37 14.21 14.72
CA ARG A 197 -4.91 14.38 14.63
C ARG A 197 -4.44 13.88 13.26
N ILE A 198 -4.64 14.68 12.21
CA ILE A 198 -4.37 14.29 10.81
C ILE A 198 -3.61 15.37 10.07
N ILE A 199 -2.55 14.97 9.36
CA ILE A 199 -1.76 15.84 8.47
C ILE A 199 -1.57 15.16 7.11
N VAL A 200 -1.16 15.92 6.10
CA VAL A 200 -0.77 15.41 4.78
C VAL A 200 0.65 15.86 4.53
N ASP A 201 1.53 14.90 4.28
CA ASP A 201 2.93 15.14 3.96
C ASP A 201 3.09 15.67 2.53
N ASN A 202 4.01 16.59 2.35
CA ASN A 202 4.27 17.26 1.07
C ASN A 202 5.65 16.95 0.49
N ALA A 203 6.50 16.23 1.22
CA ALA A 203 7.88 16.04 0.82
C ALA A 203 8.01 15.47 -0.59
N LEU A 204 7.11 14.56 -0.96
CA LEU A 204 7.07 14.01 -2.31
C LEU A 204 6.71 15.07 -3.34
N GLU A 205 5.71 15.91 -3.08
CA GLU A 205 5.30 17.01 -3.96
C GLU A 205 6.44 18.01 -4.24
N ASP A 206 7.27 18.26 -3.22
CA ASP A 206 8.36 19.25 -3.30
C ASP A 206 9.63 18.69 -3.95
N THR A 207 9.80 17.36 -4.00
CA THR A 207 11.04 16.71 -4.44
C THR A 207 10.97 16.10 -5.85
N VAL A 208 9.79 15.73 -6.34
CA VAL A 208 9.65 15.04 -7.63
C VAL A 208 9.80 15.99 -8.82
N ASN A 209 10.51 15.53 -9.84
CA ASN A 209 10.68 16.25 -11.11
C ASN A 209 9.51 16.05 -12.09
N SER A 210 9.53 16.74 -13.22
CA SER A 210 8.45 16.67 -14.22
C SER A 210 8.27 15.28 -14.83
N ALA A 211 9.35 14.53 -15.07
CA ALA A 211 9.28 13.19 -15.65
C ALA A 211 8.62 12.21 -14.66
N GLN A 212 9.03 12.26 -13.38
CA GLN A 212 8.43 11.44 -12.31
C GLN A 212 6.93 11.73 -12.13
N ARG A 213 6.49 12.99 -12.32
CA ARG A 213 5.06 13.35 -12.27
C ARG A 213 4.24 12.74 -13.40
N MET A 214 4.84 12.58 -14.60
CA MET A 214 4.15 11.91 -15.72
C MET A 214 3.84 10.45 -15.44
N ASP A 215 4.67 9.78 -14.64
CA ASP A 215 4.50 8.38 -14.25
C ASP A 215 3.56 8.18 -13.04
N LYS A 216 3.07 9.27 -12.45
CA LYS A 216 2.27 9.24 -11.22
C LYS A 216 3.02 8.51 -10.09
N ILE A 217 4.10 9.12 -9.62
CA ILE A 217 4.99 8.54 -8.63
C ILE A 217 4.40 8.58 -7.22
N ASP A 218 4.67 7.56 -6.44
CA ASP A 218 4.35 7.48 -5.02
C ASP A 218 5.61 7.39 -4.13
N ILE A 219 5.44 7.45 -2.82
CA ILE A 219 6.54 7.40 -1.86
C ILE A 219 7.31 6.07 -1.92
N ALA A 220 6.65 4.98 -2.27
CA ALA A 220 7.28 3.67 -2.40
C ALA A 220 8.15 3.56 -3.66
N ASP A 221 7.79 4.24 -4.75
CA ASP A 221 8.60 4.27 -5.97
C ASP A 221 9.94 4.97 -5.70
N VAL A 222 9.93 6.09 -4.96
CA VAL A 222 11.17 6.78 -4.52
C VAL A 222 11.99 5.90 -3.58
N ALA A 223 11.33 5.19 -2.66
CA ALA A 223 12.01 4.31 -1.73
C ALA A 223 12.64 3.10 -2.44
N LEU A 224 11.97 2.52 -3.43
CA LEU A 224 12.52 1.43 -4.26
C LEU A 224 13.71 1.89 -5.09
N GLU A 225 13.65 3.06 -5.73
CA GLU A 225 14.77 3.63 -6.47
C GLU A 225 16.01 3.78 -5.58
N ARG A 226 15.84 4.32 -4.37
CA ARG A 226 16.93 4.43 -3.40
C ARG A 226 17.47 3.06 -2.98
N ALA A 227 16.62 2.11 -2.63
CA ALA A 227 17.02 0.76 -2.25
C ALA A 227 17.76 0.03 -3.38
N PHE A 228 17.34 0.22 -4.63
CA PHE A 228 18.00 -0.32 -5.80
C PHE A 228 19.40 0.27 -5.97
N ASN A 229 19.57 1.59 -5.87
CA ASN A 229 20.88 2.25 -5.97
C ASN A 229 21.83 1.77 -4.86
N GLU A 230 21.35 1.65 -3.62
CA GLU A 230 22.13 1.10 -2.51
C GLU A 230 22.54 -0.36 -2.74
N HIS A 231 21.67 -1.16 -3.35
CA HIS A 231 21.98 -2.55 -3.72
C HIS A 231 23.08 -2.63 -4.78
N VAL A 232 22.99 -1.82 -5.84
CA VAL A 232 24.02 -1.74 -6.90
C VAL A 232 25.38 -1.31 -6.32
N GLU A 233 25.41 -0.31 -5.43
CA GLU A 233 26.65 0.12 -4.80
C GLU A 233 27.26 -0.95 -3.88
N ARG A 234 26.44 -1.78 -3.23
CA ARG A 234 26.94 -2.95 -2.48
C ARG A 234 27.60 -3.99 -3.38
N LEU A 235 26.99 -4.28 -4.54
CA LEU A 235 27.56 -5.26 -5.50
C LEU A 235 28.89 -4.79 -6.08
N LYS A 236 29.07 -3.49 -6.34
CA LYS A 236 30.34 -2.93 -6.85
C LYS A 236 31.49 -3.03 -5.84
N ARG A 237 31.21 -3.19 -4.55
CA ARG A 237 32.22 -3.29 -3.47
C ARG A 237 32.65 -4.74 -3.14
N GLN A 238 31.96 -5.72 -3.74
CA GLN A 238 32.31 -7.14 -3.64
C GLN A 238 33.23 -7.57 -4.80
#